data_72acdc1006e49927102cdef626ffbace
#
_entry.id   72acdc1006e49927102cdef626ffbace
#
_cell.length_a   1.000
_cell.length_b   1.000
_cell.length_c   1.000
_cell.angle_alpha   90.00
_cell.angle_beta   90.00
_cell.angle_gamma   90.00
#
_symmetry.space_group_name_H-M   'P 1'
#
loop_
_entity.id
_entity.type
_entity.pdbx_description
1 polymer ?
#
loop_
_entity_poly.entity_id
_entity_poly.type
_entity_poly.pdbx_seq_one_letter_code
_entity_poly.pdbx_strand_id
1 'polypeptide(L)'
;ELAIQTGAGAPAVITFTDGPIELWNLRESEDASIFDSHLRRYLSALTGLMNNDIVTAGYIDKPFSDWLVRLLELTLATDEDLKNLREFHPLRGVTDRWIFGEEKQPLLGPGERSAVFGLQSKSEKEYKGGLSLHFFYINVSADERSPKIARVDIPRWVVDDQKKLEVLHAAILQQCRIMGSKPYPYLLHRAHEIAKVSLEEKQQVDQMLQLELRRRGGEIGDLSNKQSAKDAQGRTSF
;
A
#
# COMPACT_ATOMS: atom_id res chain seq x y z
N GLU A 1 16.09 -3.72 -9.30
CA GLU A 1 17.49 -3.92 -9.80
C GLU A 1 18.38 -2.70 -9.56
N LEU A 2 17.90 -1.46 -9.78
CA LEU A 2 18.68 -0.24 -9.52
C LEU A 2 19.10 -0.09 -8.05
N ALA A 3 18.25 -0.49 -7.10
CA ALA A 3 18.53 -0.38 -5.66
C ALA A 3 19.66 -1.33 -5.19
N ILE A 4 19.99 -2.36 -5.96
CA ILE A 4 21.00 -3.36 -5.62
C ILE A 4 22.41 -2.91 -6.03
N GLN A 5 22.55 -1.88 -6.86
CA GLN A 5 23.84 -1.43 -7.42
C GLN A 5 24.62 -0.45 -6.53
N THR A 6 24.08 -0.03 -5.38
CA THR A 6 24.77 0.85 -4.44
C THR A 6 25.73 0.03 -3.58
N GLY A 7 27.03 0.21 -3.78
CA GLY A 7 28.08 -0.57 -3.11
C GLY A 7 28.17 -0.37 -1.58
N ALA A 8 28.95 -1.21 -0.93
CA ALA A 8 29.24 -1.17 0.51
C ALA A 8 29.80 0.21 0.92
N GLY A 9 29.12 0.88 1.84
CA GLY A 9 29.44 2.25 2.29
C GLY A 9 28.48 3.32 1.76
N ALA A 10 27.50 2.96 0.91
CA ALA A 10 26.43 3.86 0.50
C ALA A 10 25.44 4.14 1.66
N PRO A 11 24.76 5.29 1.66
CA PRO A 11 23.68 5.54 2.59
C PRO A 11 22.60 4.45 2.41
N ALA A 12 21.86 4.14 3.50
CA ALA A 12 20.81 3.12 3.49
C ALA A 12 19.85 3.32 2.30
N VAL A 13 19.68 2.27 1.51
CA VAL A 13 18.72 2.29 0.39
C VAL A 13 17.35 1.89 0.92
N ILE A 14 16.36 2.73 0.65
CA ILE A 14 14.96 2.49 1.02
C ILE A 14 14.11 2.40 -0.25
N THR A 15 13.27 1.40 -0.34
CA THR A 15 12.28 1.27 -1.41
C THR A 15 10.87 1.40 -0.85
N PHE A 16 9.99 2.06 -1.61
CA PHE A 16 8.58 2.22 -1.25
C PHE A 16 7.68 1.61 -2.32
N THR A 17 6.61 0.99 -1.86
CA THR A 17 5.48 0.57 -2.69
C THR A 17 4.27 1.44 -2.34
N ASP A 18 3.55 1.93 -3.35
CA ASP A 18 2.28 2.63 -3.17
C ASP A 18 1.17 1.59 -2.91
N GLY A 19 0.88 1.40 -1.64
CA GLY A 19 -0.03 0.36 -1.17
C GLY A 19 0.66 -0.72 -0.32
N PRO A 20 -0.04 -1.82 -0.02
CA PRO A 20 0.48 -2.91 0.79
C PRO A 20 1.60 -3.69 0.08
N ILE A 21 2.51 -4.27 0.89
CA ILE A 21 3.52 -5.20 0.37
C ILE A 21 2.89 -6.55 0.00
N GLU A 22 1.83 -6.93 0.70
CA GLU A 22 1.16 -8.20 0.45
C GLU A 22 0.50 -8.23 -0.94
N LEU A 23 0.80 -9.26 -1.73
CA LEU A 23 0.06 -9.54 -2.96
C LEU A 23 -1.12 -10.48 -2.64
N TRP A 24 -2.31 -10.07 -3.06
CA TRP A 24 -3.55 -10.84 -2.87
C TRP A 24 -4.08 -11.35 -4.20
N ASN A 25 -4.56 -12.58 -4.19
CA ASN A 25 -5.38 -13.06 -5.29
C ASN A 25 -6.82 -12.56 -5.09
N LEU A 26 -7.25 -11.60 -5.90
CA LEU A 26 -8.61 -11.06 -5.88
C LEU A 26 -9.62 -11.98 -6.58
N ARG A 27 -9.17 -13.03 -7.26
CA ARG A 27 -10.03 -13.94 -8.03
C ARG A 27 -9.77 -15.38 -7.62
N GLU A 28 -10.80 -16.03 -7.13
CA GLU A 28 -10.82 -17.48 -6.84
C GLU A 28 -10.87 -18.34 -8.11
N SER A 29 -10.67 -17.78 -9.32
CA SER A 29 -10.89 -18.46 -10.60
C SER A 29 -9.62 -18.66 -11.43
N GLU A 30 -9.72 -19.54 -12.37
CA GLU A 30 -8.93 -19.97 -13.55
C GLU A 30 -7.45 -19.57 -13.69
N ASP A 31 -7.00 -18.48 -13.05
CA ASP A 31 -5.65 -17.92 -13.14
C ASP A 31 -4.75 -18.21 -11.90
N ALA A 32 -5.09 -19.19 -11.06
CA ALA A 32 -4.31 -19.50 -9.85
C ALA A 32 -2.85 -19.82 -10.16
N SER A 33 -2.58 -20.53 -11.26
CA SER A 33 -1.21 -20.87 -11.66
C SER A 33 -0.39 -19.64 -12.10
N ILE A 34 -1.05 -18.68 -12.74
CA ILE A 34 -0.44 -17.40 -13.16
C ILE A 34 -0.12 -16.57 -11.91
N PHE A 35 -1.08 -16.46 -10.99
CA PHE A 35 -0.86 -15.78 -9.72
C PHE A 35 0.28 -16.39 -8.94
N ASP A 36 0.33 -17.71 -8.79
CA ASP A 36 1.42 -18.41 -8.09
C ASP A 36 2.79 -18.16 -8.74
N SER A 37 2.84 -18.06 -10.05
CA SER A 37 4.06 -17.71 -10.77
C SER A 37 4.51 -16.27 -10.44
N HIS A 38 3.58 -15.32 -10.46
CA HIS A 38 3.86 -13.92 -10.10
C HIS A 38 4.26 -13.79 -8.63
N LEU A 39 3.56 -14.45 -7.72
CA LEU A 39 3.88 -14.45 -6.30
C LEU A 39 5.29 -14.99 -6.04
N ARG A 40 5.67 -16.11 -6.65
CA ARG A 40 7.04 -16.65 -6.53
C ARG A 40 8.11 -15.67 -7.00
N ARG A 41 7.89 -15.00 -8.13
CA ARG A 41 8.82 -13.99 -8.64
C ARG A 41 8.91 -12.79 -7.70
N TYR A 42 7.79 -12.36 -7.16
CA TYR A 42 7.72 -11.27 -6.19
C TYR A 42 8.46 -11.62 -4.88
N LEU A 43 8.21 -12.79 -4.30
CA LEU A 43 8.90 -13.26 -3.10
C LEU A 43 10.41 -13.42 -3.34
N SER A 44 10.82 -13.87 -4.53
CA SER A 44 12.23 -13.90 -4.92
C SER A 44 12.84 -12.50 -4.97
N ALA A 45 12.12 -11.50 -5.49
CA ALA A 45 12.57 -10.12 -5.50
C ALA A 45 12.70 -9.54 -4.08
N LEU A 46 11.72 -9.80 -3.20
CA LEU A 46 11.79 -9.40 -1.79
C LEU A 46 12.98 -10.06 -1.08
N THR A 47 13.24 -11.35 -1.35
CA THR A 47 14.42 -12.05 -0.83
C THR A 47 15.71 -11.39 -1.32
N GLY A 48 15.74 -10.95 -2.57
CA GLY A 48 16.85 -10.18 -3.12
C GLY A 48 17.10 -8.86 -2.37
N LEU A 49 16.02 -8.13 -2.03
CA LEU A 49 16.12 -6.91 -1.22
C LEU A 49 16.66 -7.22 0.18
N MET A 50 16.13 -8.24 0.83
CA MET A 50 16.60 -8.70 2.14
C MET A 50 18.08 -9.06 2.14
N ASN A 51 18.54 -9.86 1.17
CA ASN A 51 19.93 -10.32 1.07
C ASN A 51 20.93 -9.19 0.76
N ASN A 52 20.46 -8.09 0.18
CA ASN A 52 21.27 -6.89 -0.08
C ASN A 52 21.06 -5.80 0.99
N ASP A 53 20.47 -6.14 2.12
CA ASP A 53 20.26 -5.23 3.26
C ASP A 53 19.45 -3.97 2.94
N ILE A 54 18.55 -4.06 1.95
CA ILE A 54 17.72 -2.95 1.48
C ILE A 54 16.45 -2.89 2.31
N VAL A 55 16.14 -1.72 2.85
CA VAL A 55 14.88 -1.47 3.56
C VAL A 55 13.74 -1.35 2.55
N THR A 56 12.63 -2.06 2.76
CA THR A 56 11.43 -1.92 1.92
C THR A 56 10.19 -1.70 2.78
N ALA A 57 9.28 -0.88 2.28
CA ALA A 57 8.02 -0.59 2.95
C ALA A 57 6.89 -0.36 1.95
N GLY A 58 5.69 -0.80 2.31
CA GLY A 58 4.45 -0.42 1.66
C GLY A 58 3.82 0.77 2.40
N TYR A 59 3.35 1.78 1.70
CA TYR A 59 2.74 2.95 2.29
C TYR A 59 1.27 3.05 1.92
N ILE A 60 0.39 3.10 2.90
CA ILE A 60 -1.05 3.18 2.74
C ILE A 60 -1.54 4.50 3.34
N ASP A 61 -1.87 5.48 2.49
CA ASP A 61 -2.21 6.86 2.87
C ASP A 61 -3.44 6.96 3.77
N LYS A 62 -4.49 6.24 3.46
CA LYS A 62 -5.76 6.30 4.20
C LYS A 62 -6.22 4.88 4.53
N PRO A 63 -5.63 4.24 5.56
CA PRO A 63 -6.01 2.87 5.89
C PRO A 63 -7.46 2.80 6.35
N PHE A 64 -8.22 1.88 5.75
CA PHE A 64 -9.61 1.54 6.13
C PHE A 64 -9.69 0.24 6.93
N SER A 65 -8.55 -0.34 7.29
CA SER A 65 -8.49 -1.53 8.14
C SER A 65 -9.06 -1.26 9.53
N ASP A 66 -9.59 -2.32 10.12
CA ASP A 66 -10.15 -2.37 11.47
C ASP A 66 -9.45 -3.46 12.32
N TRP A 67 -8.22 -3.80 12.01
CA TRP A 67 -7.50 -4.92 12.62
C TRP A 67 -7.26 -4.71 14.11
N LEU A 68 -6.85 -3.51 14.52
CA LEU A 68 -6.67 -3.18 15.93
C LEU A 68 -8.00 -2.93 16.62
N VAL A 69 -9.00 -2.38 15.90
CA VAL A 69 -10.37 -2.31 16.39
C VAL A 69 -10.86 -3.71 16.75
N ARG A 70 -10.67 -4.68 15.85
CA ARG A 70 -11.03 -6.08 16.11
C ARG A 70 -10.28 -6.68 17.31
N LEU A 71 -8.98 -6.37 17.44
CA LEU A 71 -8.22 -6.79 18.60
C LEU A 71 -8.76 -6.19 19.90
N LEU A 72 -9.16 -4.91 19.89
CA LEU A 72 -9.80 -4.25 21.03
C LEU A 72 -11.18 -4.88 21.34
N GLU A 73 -11.98 -5.15 20.33
CA GLU A 73 -13.26 -5.86 20.51
C GLU A 73 -13.07 -7.21 21.23
N LEU A 74 -12.02 -7.96 20.87
CA LEU A 74 -11.70 -9.22 21.54
C LEU A 74 -11.37 -9.05 23.02
N THR A 75 -10.79 -7.91 23.43
CA THR A 75 -10.52 -7.64 24.86
C THR A 75 -11.79 -7.32 25.64
N LEU A 76 -12.85 -6.92 24.96
CA LEU A 76 -14.16 -6.61 25.56
C LEU A 76 -15.15 -7.81 25.49
N ALA A 77 -14.80 -8.83 24.71
CA ALA A 77 -15.65 -9.98 24.47
C ALA A 77 -15.79 -10.87 25.72
N THR A 78 -17.01 -11.30 26.00
CA THR A 78 -17.29 -12.34 27.00
C THR A 78 -17.06 -13.74 26.42
N ASP A 79 -17.03 -14.77 27.25
CA ASP A 79 -16.89 -16.18 26.80
C ASP A 79 -18.05 -16.58 25.84
N GLU A 80 -19.20 -15.93 25.94
CA GLU A 80 -20.33 -16.16 25.05
C GLU A 80 -20.13 -15.47 23.69
N ASP A 81 -19.62 -14.25 23.67
CA ASP A 81 -19.28 -13.50 22.47
C ASP A 81 -18.17 -14.20 21.68
N LEU A 82 -17.20 -14.81 22.37
CA LEU A 82 -16.12 -15.58 21.75
C LEU A 82 -16.62 -16.79 20.94
N LYS A 83 -17.78 -17.35 21.28
CA LYS A 83 -18.42 -18.42 20.51
C LYS A 83 -19.01 -17.93 19.19
N ASN A 84 -19.38 -16.66 19.12
CA ASN A 84 -20.02 -16.03 17.97
C ASN A 84 -19.23 -14.82 17.44
N LEU A 85 -17.91 -14.91 17.37
CA LEU A 85 -17.01 -13.81 16.97
C LEU A 85 -17.36 -13.13 15.64
N ARG A 86 -18.03 -13.85 14.74
CA ARG A 86 -18.47 -13.28 13.45
C ARG A 86 -19.61 -12.28 13.59
N GLU A 87 -20.38 -12.37 14.65
CA GLU A 87 -21.54 -11.51 14.92
C GLU A 87 -21.21 -10.42 15.96
N PHE A 88 -20.16 -10.64 16.77
CA PHE A 88 -19.72 -9.71 17.79
C PHE A 88 -18.90 -8.58 17.17
N HIS A 89 -19.54 -7.44 16.92
CA HIS A 89 -18.94 -6.25 16.33
C HIS A 89 -19.43 -4.97 17.01
N PRO A 90 -19.14 -4.75 18.29
CA PRO A 90 -19.60 -3.56 19.03
C PRO A 90 -19.04 -2.24 18.46
N LEU A 91 -17.88 -2.28 17.80
CA LEU A 91 -17.24 -1.11 17.18
C LEU A 91 -17.36 -1.14 15.64
N ARG A 92 -18.41 -1.75 15.11
CA ARG A 92 -18.62 -1.86 13.66
C ARG A 92 -18.59 -0.49 12.98
N GLY A 93 -17.76 -0.36 11.95
CA GLY A 93 -17.61 0.90 11.19
C GLY A 93 -16.51 1.81 11.71
N VAL A 94 -15.93 1.52 12.88
CA VAL A 94 -14.72 2.20 13.34
C VAL A 94 -13.50 1.61 12.62
N THR A 95 -12.58 2.45 12.21
CA THR A 95 -11.31 2.04 11.58
C THR A 95 -10.13 2.32 12.50
N ASP A 96 -9.03 1.60 12.31
CA ASP A 96 -7.81 1.80 13.10
C ASP A 96 -7.30 3.24 13.00
N ARG A 97 -7.45 3.86 11.81
CA ARG A 97 -7.10 5.27 11.61
C ARG A 97 -7.84 6.20 12.55
N TRP A 98 -9.11 5.91 12.85
CA TRP A 98 -9.90 6.74 13.76
C TRP A 98 -9.39 6.64 15.19
N ILE A 99 -8.99 5.44 15.64
CA ILE A 99 -8.43 5.25 16.99
C ILE A 99 -7.16 6.10 17.19
N PHE A 100 -6.27 6.10 16.20
CA PHE A 100 -4.99 6.81 16.32
C PHE A 100 -5.08 8.31 16.06
N GLY A 101 -6.02 8.73 15.23
CA GLY A 101 -6.13 10.10 14.71
C GLY A 101 -7.43 10.80 15.07
N GLU A 102 -8.01 10.51 16.22
CA GLU A 102 -9.15 11.27 16.74
C GLU A 102 -8.73 12.73 16.94
N GLU A 103 -9.50 13.67 16.34
CA GLU A 103 -9.09 15.08 16.23
C GLU A 103 -8.92 15.78 17.57
N LYS A 104 -9.67 15.37 18.61
CA LYS A 104 -9.64 16.01 19.93
C LYS A 104 -8.53 15.46 20.83
N GLN A 105 -8.23 14.19 20.70
CA GLN A 105 -7.22 13.50 21.51
C GLN A 105 -6.54 12.39 20.69
N PRO A 106 -5.70 12.74 19.73
CA PRO A 106 -5.01 11.72 18.94
C PRO A 106 -4.08 10.89 19.82
N LEU A 107 -4.13 9.57 19.67
CA LEU A 107 -3.20 8.67 20.36
C LEU A 107 -1.77 8.78 19.82
N LEU A 108 -1.63 9.28 18.58
CA LEU A 108 -0.33 9.53 17.97
C LEU A 108 -0.21 11.02 17.68
N GLY A 109 0.73 11.69 18.35
CA GLY A 109 1.13 13.05 18.01
C GLY A 109 1.82 13.15 16.64
N PRO A 110 2.01 14.37 16.12
CA PRO A 110 2.71 14.58 14.86
C PRO A 110 4.10 13.95 14.85
N GLY A 111 4.38 13.11 13.87
CA GLY A 111 5.64 12.39 13.73
C GLY A 111 5.77 11.15 14.59
N GLU A 112 4.80 10.81 15.42
CA GLU A 112 4.81 9.59 16.22
C GLU A 112 4.30 8.38 15.43
N ARG A 113 4.74 7.20 15.83
CA ARG A 113 4.28 5.90 15.32
C ARG A 113 3.82 4.98 16.44
N SER A 114 2.93 4.07 16.10
CA SER A 114 2.50 3.00 16.99
C SER A 114 3.62 1.97 17.23
N ALA A 115 3.36 1.00 18.10
CA ALA A 115 4.07 -0.26 18.09
C ALA A 115 3.96 -0.94 16.72
N VAL A 116 4.88 -1.88 16.46
CA VAL A 116 4.82 -2.74 15.27
C VAL A 116 3.96 -3.97 15.59
N PHE A 117 3.04 -4.28 14.69
CA PHE A 117 2.13 -5.42 14.78
C PHE A 117 2.44 -6.45 13.71
N GLY A 118 2.30 -7.73 14.02
CA GLY A 118 2.37 -8.80 13.03
C GLY A 118 1.09 -8.83 12.19
N LEU A 119 1.23 -8.97 10.88
CA LEU A 119 0.10 -9.13 9.97
C LEU A 119 -0.23 -10.62 9.82
N GLN A 120 -1.43 -11.01 10.24
CA GLN A 120 -1.97 -12.35 10.00
C GLN A 120 -3.03 -12.31 8.91
N SER A 121 -2.70 -12.79 7.75
CA SER A 121 -3.56 -12.82 6.58
C SER A 121 -3.69 -14.24 6.01
N LYS A 122 -4.58 -14.43 5.04
CA LYS A 122 -4.72 -15.73 4.35
C LYS A 122 -3.44 -16.13 3.60
N SER A 123 -2.64 -15.17 3.15
CA SER A 123 -1.38 -15.36 2.43
C SER A 123 -0.15 -15.39 3.35
N GLU A 124 -0.31 -15.23 4.67
CA GLU A 124 0.81 -15.26 5.64
C GLU A 124 1.74 -16.47 5.44
N LYS A 125 1.16 -17.63 5.15
CA LYS A 125 1.92 -18.88 4.92
C LYS A 125 2.93 -18.80 3.77
N GLU A 126 2.77 -17.86 2.85
CA GLU A 126 3.67 -17.64 1.73
C GLU A 126 4.85 -16.72 2.12
N TYR A 127 4.61 -15.79 3.05
CA TYR A 127 5.61 -14.85 3.56
C TYR A 127 6.30 -15.40 4.81
N LYS A 128 7.34 -16.22 4.64
CA LYS A 128 8.00 -16.95 5.73
C LYS A 128 9.29 -16.28 6.21
N GLY A 129 9.63 -16.54 7.47
CA GLY A 129 10.89 -16.10 8.06
C GLY A 129 11.07 -14.59 7.99
N GLY A 130 12.17 -14.12 7.45
CA GLY A 130 12.45 -12.68 7.29
C GLY A 130 11.42 -11.93 6.43
N LEU A 131 10.67 -12.64 5.56
CA LEU A 131 9.64 -12.04 4.70
C LEU A 131 8.30 -11.87 5.43
N SER A 132 8.08 -12.42 6.64
CA SER A 132 6.80 -12.29 7.33
C SER A 132 6.43 -10.81 7.51
N LEU A 133 5.16 -10.50 7.27
CA LEU A 133 4.69 -9.13 7.17
C LEU A 133 4.28 -8.57 8.53
N HIS A 134 4.62 -7.32 8.72
CA HIS A 134 4.29 -6.51 9.89
C HIS A 134 3.80 -5.15 9.43
N PHE A 135 3.18 -4.41 10.31
CA PHE A 135 2.75 -3.05 10.03
C PHE A 135 2.80 -2.17 11.28
N PHE A 136 2.82 -0.87 11.07
CA PHE A 136 2.60 0.14 12.09
C PHE A 136 1.81 1.31 11.54
N TYR A 137 1.20 2.09 12.42
CA TYR A 137 0.57 3.35 12.07
C TYR A 137 1.50 4.51 12.39
N ILE A 138 1.46 5.55 11.57
CA ILE A 138 2.28 6.76 11.74
C ILE A 138 1.41 7.99 11.51
N ASN A 139 1.57 9.00 12.36
CA ASN A 139 0.98 10.31 12.11
C ASN A 139 1.97 11.18 11.33
N VAL A 140 1.71 11.35 10.05
CA VAL A 140 2.57 12.13 9.13
C VAL A 140 2.20 13.61 9.06
N SER A 141 1.23 14.06 9.86
CA SER A 141 0.88 15.48 9.92
C SER A 141 1.99 16.33 10.52
N ALA A 142 2.05 17.58 10.13
CA ALA A 142 2.89 18.60 10.79
C ALA A 142 2.12 19.35 11.90
N ASP A 143 0.81 19.19 11.99
CA ASP A 143 -0.10 19.91 12.89
C ASP A 143 -0.92 18.90 13.73
N GLU A 144 -1.02 19.18 15.02
CA GLU A 144 -1.84 18.40 15.98
C GLU A 144 -3.34 18.48 15.68
N ARG A 145 -3.80 19.58 15.05
CA ARG A 145 -5.23 19.82 14.79
C ARG A 145 -5.83 18.97 13.69
N SER A 146 -5.00 18.38 12.84
CA SER A 146 -5.46 17.60 11.71
C SER A 146 -4.58 16.36 11.51
N PRO A 147 -4.71 15.35 12.38
CA PRO A 147 -3.93 14.13 12.29
C PRO A 147 -4.07 13.46 10.92
N LYS A 148 -2.97 13.01 10.36
CA LYS A 148 -2.90 12.26 9.10
C LYS A 148 -2.26 10.91 9.38
N ILE A 149 -3.11 9.93 9.63
CA ILE A 149 -2.67 8.57 9.97
C ILE A 149 -2.51 7.76 8.69
N ALA A 150 -1.30 7.30 8.47
CA ALA A 150 -0.97 6.32 7.44
C ALA A 150 -0.63 4.97 8.08
N ARG A 151 -0.74 3.88 7.33
CA ARG A 151 -0.21 2.57 7.69
C ARG A 151 1.01 2.27 6.85
N VAL A 152 2.02 1.72 7.48
CA VAL A 152 3.26 1.30 6.84
C VAL A 152 3.42 -0.19 7.03
N ASP A 153 3.40 -0.94 5.93
CA ASP A 153 3.66 -2.37 5.93
C ASP A 153 5.17 -2.61 5.75
N ILE A 154 5.74 -3.49 6.55
CA ILE A 154 7.17 -3.80 6.55
C ILE A 154 7.41 -5.30 6.72
N PRO A 155 8.44 -5.86 6.12
CA PRO A 155 8.82 -7.24 6.36
C PRO A 155 9.66 -7.37 7.64
N ARG A 156 9.75 -8.59 8.16
CA ARG A 156 10.39 -8.91 9.43
C ARG A 156 11.86 -8.49 9.49
N TRP A 157 12.64 -8.64 8.41
CA TRP A 157 14.05 -8.22 8.43
C TRP A 157 14.26 -6.71 8.69
N VAL A 158 13.21 -5.89 8.47
CA VAL A 158 13.21 -4.46 8.82
C VAL A 158 12.82 -4.28 10.28
N VAL A 159 11.89 -5.09 10.79
CA VAL A 159 11.44 -5.07 12.20
C VAL A 159 12.56 -5.51 13.14
N ASP A 160 13.28 -6.56 12.78
CA ASP A 160 14.32 -7.17 13.62
C ASP A 160 15.57 -6.26 13.76
N ASP A 161 15.67 -5.20 12.94
CA ASP A 161 16.75 -4.21 13.01
C ASP A 161 16.19 -2.82 13.38
N GLN A 162 16.35 -2.43 14.65
CA GLN A 162 15.87 -1.15 15.17
C GLN A 162 16.41 0.05 14.38
N LYS A 163 17.64 -0.01 13.88
CA LYS A 163 18.22 1.09 13.09
C LYS A 163 17.51 1.26 11.76
N LYS A 164 17.19 0.14 11.07
CA LYS A 164 16.43 0.18 9.83
C LYS A 164 15.04 0.77 10.03
N LEU A 165 14.37 0.37 11.11
CA LEU A 165 13.06 0.88 11.47
C LEU A 165 13.08 2.40 11.75
N GLU A 166 14.09 2.89 12.47
CA GLU A 166 14.26 4.32 12.75
C GLU A 166 14.61 5.12 11.51
N VAL A 167 15.49 4.61 10.65
CA VAL A 167 15.83 5.25 9.37
C VAL A 167 14.61 5.31 8.45
N LEU A 168 13.84 4.23 8.37
CA LEU A 168 12.58 4.21 7.61
C LEU A 168 11.59 5.24 8.13
N HIS A 169 11.38 5.28 9.44
CA HIS A 169 10.48 6.23 10.09
C HIS A 169 10.89 7.69 9.77
N ALA A 170 12.16 8.02 9.96
CA ALA A 170 12.69 9.35 9.65
C ALA A 170 12.54 9.71 8.16
N ALA A 171 12.81 8.75 7.27
CA ALA A 171 12.67 8.94 5.83
C ALA A 171 11.23 9.22 5.42
N ILE A 172 10.25 8.48 5.95
CA ILE A 172 8.82 8.72 5.67
C ILE A 172 8.44 10.14 6.09
N LEU A 173 8.77 10.55 7.31
CA LEU A 173 8.44 11.90 7.79
C LEU A 173 9.09 12.99 6.94
N GLN A 174 10.35 12.82 6.57
CA GLN A 174 11.06 13.78 5.71
C GLN A 174 10.39 13.86 4.33
N GLN A 175 10.06 12.73 3.71
CA GLN A 175 9.38 12.69 2.42
C GLN A 175 8.00 13.36 2.47
N CYS A 176 7.24 13.13 3.54
CA CYS A 176 5.93 13.76 3.74
C CYS A 176 6.05 15.30 3.95
N ARG A 177 7.08 15.77 4.66
CA ARG A 177 7.32 17.22 4.87
C ARG A 177 7.58 17.97 3.58
N ILE A 178 8.20 17.36 2.58
CA ILE A 178 8.44 17.95 1.26
C ILE A 178 7.11 18.35 0.60
N MET A 179 6.04 17.60 0.82
CA MET A 179 4.71 17.82 0.24
C MET A 179 3.88 18.91 0.98
N GLY A 180 4.38 19.42 2.10
CA GLY A 180 3.74 20.51 2.85
C GLY A 180 2.39 20.15 3.44
N SER A 181 1.33 20.84 3.06
CA SER A 181 -0.02 20.70 3.65
C SER A 181 -0.73 19.38 3.31
N LYS A 182 -0.27 18.65 2.32
CA LYS A 182 -0.78 17.34 1.91
C LYS A 182 0.31 16.29 2.11
N PRO A 183 0.58 15.86 3.37
CA PRO A 183 1.68 14.96 3.66
C PRO A 183 1.46 13.62 2.98
N TYR A 184 2.36 13.29 2.08
CA TYR A 184 2.45 12.04 1.35
C TYR A 184 3.91 11.84 0.93
N PRO A 185 4.47 10.61 0.89
CA PRO A 185 5.87 10.44 0.50
C PRO A 185 6.14 10.99 -0.91
N TYR A 186 7.02 11.99 -1.00
CA TYR A 186 7.32 12.69 -2.25
C TYR A 186 7.77 11.75 -3.37
N LEU A 187 8.57 10.72 -3.06
CA LEU A 187 9.01 9.75 -4.05
C LEU A 187 7.85 8.95 -4.64
N LEU A 188 6.85 8.57 -3.83
CA LEU A 188 5.64 7.90 -4.31
C LEU A 188 4.79 8.83 -5.17
N HIS A 189 4.67 10.11 -4.78
CA HIS A 189 3.99 11.11 -5.59
C HIS A 189 4.65 11.25 -6.97
N ARG A 190 5.99 11.36 -7.02
CA ARG A 190 6.73 11.45 -8.28
C ARG A 190 6.61 10.17 -9.12
N ALA A 191 6.66 9.00 -8.49
CA ALA A 191 6.46 7.73 -9.19
C ALA A 191 5.06 7.65 -9.80
N HIS A 192 4.03 8.09 -9.06
CA HIS A 192 2.67 8.16 -9.55
C HIS A 192 2.51 9.13 -10.74
N GLU A 193 3.15 10.30 -10.69
CA GLU A 193 3.13 11.25 -11.81
C GLU A 193 3.77 10.67 -13.08
N ILE A 194 4.88 9.93 -12.93
CA ILE A 194 5.58 9.30 -14.06
C ILE A 194 4.79 8.11 -14.61
N ALA A 195 4.08 7.39 -13.74
CA ALA A 195 3.28 6.23 -14.13
C ALA A 195 1.93 6.59 -14.80
N LYS A 196 1.51 7.86 -14.74
CA LYS A 196 0.28 8.29 -15.42
C LYS A 196 0.43 8.18 -16.93
N VAL A 197 -0.44 7.39 -17.53
CA VAL A 197 -0.63 7.38 -18.98
C VAL A 197 -1.50 8.59 -19.34
N SER A 198 -0.98 9.49 -20.14
CA SER A 198 -1.74 10.65 -20.62
C SER A 198 -2.90 10.21 -21.51
N LEU A 199 -3.90 11.09 -21.66
CA LEU A 199 -5.04 10.83 -22.55
C LEU A 199 -4.56 10.58 -24.01
N GLU A 200 -3.53 11.32 -24.44
CA GLU A 200 -2.92 11.17 -25.76
C GLU A 200 -2.24 9.82 -25.93
N GLU A 201 -1.45 9.38 -24.94
CA GLU A 201 -0.81 8.06 -24.96
C GLU A 201 -1.87 6.94 -24.95
N LYS A 202 -2.94 7.08 -24.16
CA LYS A 202 -4.05 6.13 -24.18
C LYS A 202 -4.70 6.06 -25.57
N GLN A 203 -4.96 7.20 -26.20
CA GLN A 203 -5.51 7.25 -27.57
C GLN A 203 -4.56 6.61 -28.58
N GLN A 204 -3.24 6.81 -28.46
CA GLN A 204 -2.26 6.15 -29.30
C GLN A 204 -2.27 4.62 -29.13
N VAL A 205 -2.31 4.14 -27.89
CA VAL A 205 -2.42 2.70 -27.60
C VAL A 205 -3.72 2.12 -28.17
N ASP A 206 -4.84 2.82 -27.97
CA ASP A 206 -6.14 2.39 -28.51
C ASP A 206 -6.11 2.32 -30.06
N GLN A 207 -5.49 3.29 -30.73
CA GLN A 207 -5.29 3.27 -32.17
C GLN A 207 -4.40 2.11 -32.63
N MET A 208 -3.29 1.85 -31.92
CA MET A 208 -2.42 0.72 -32.21
C MET A 208 -3.13 -0.61 -32.05
N LEU A 209 -3.92 -0.78 -30.99
CA LEU A 209 -4.73 -1.97 -30.77
C LEU A 209 -5.78 -2.16 -31.86
N GLN A 210 -6.46 -1.09 -32.28
CA GLN A 210 -7.43 -1.13 -33.37
C GLN A 210 -6.78 -1.53 -34.70
N LEU A 211 -5.60 -0.99 -35.01
CA LEU A 211 -4.86 -1.34 -36.21
C LEU A 211 -4.44 -2.81 -36.19
N GLU A 212 -3.94 -3.31 -35.07
CA GLU A 212 -3.54 -4.71 -34.94
C GLU A 212 -4.72 -5.67 -35.00
N LEU A 213 -5.87 -5.32 -34.39
CA LEU A 213 -7.11 -6.09 -34.52
C LEU A 213 -7.57 -6.19 -35.96
N ARG A 214 -7.61 -5.06 -36.71
CA ARG A 214 -7.92 -5.06 -38.16
C ARG A 214 -6.96 -5.93 -38.95
N ARG A 215 -5.67 -5.84 -38.65
CA ARG A 215 -4.63 -6.64 -39.34
C ARG A 215 -4.84 -8.14 -39.12
N ARG A 216 -5.38 -8.52 -37.97
CA ARG A 216 -5.71 -9.93 -37.63
C ARG A 216 -7.12 -10.34 -38.07
N GLY A 217 -7.85 -9.49 -38.79
CA GLY A 217 -9.21 -9.79 -39.27
C GLY A 217 -10.28 -9.68 -38.20
N GLY A 218 -10.00 -9.02 -37.09
CA GLY A 218 -11.00 -8.75 -36.05
C GLY A 218 -11.87 -7.55 -36.41
N GLU A 219 -13.16 -7.62 -36.08
CA GLU A 219 -14.09 -6.49 -36.17
C GLU A 219 -13.92 -5.61 -34.93
N ILE A 220 -13.87 -4.29 -35.14
CA ILE A 220 -13.86 -3.31 -34.06
C ILE A 220 -15.32 -2.90 -33.84
N GLY A 221 -15.87 -3.25 -32.68
CA GLY A 221 -17.15 -2.71 -32.25
C GLY A 221 -17.09 -1.20 -32.10
N ASP A 222 -18.11 -0.48 -32.55
CA ASP A 222 -18.22 0.96 -32.33
C ASP A 222 -18.16 1.30 -30.84
N LEU A 223 -17.39 2.35 -30.48
CA LEU A 223 -17.40 2.91 -29.15
C LEU A 223 -18.83 3.25 -28.74
N SER A 224 -19.27 2.79 -27.59
CA SER A 224 -20.61 3.10 -27.11
C SER A 224 -20.75 4.62 -26.97
N ASN A 225 -21.94 5.16 -27.34
CA ASN A 225 -22.26 6.58 -27.21
C ASN A 225 -21.98 7.14 -25.78
N LYS A 226 -22.03 6.28 -24.75
CA LYS A 226 -21.70 6.61 -23.37
C LYS A 226 -20.20 6.86 -23.16
N GLN A 227 -19.34 6.14 -23.87
CA GLN A 227 -17.89 6.34 -23.82
C GLN A 227 -17.50 7.60 -24.57
N SER A 228 -18.10 7.84 -25.77
CA SER A 228 -17.89 9.08 -26.52
C SER A 228 -18.33 10.32 -25.75
N ALA A 229 -19.43 10.24 -24.98
CA ALA A 229 -19.89 11.34 -24.13
C ALA A 229 -18.95 11.61 -22.95
N LYS A 230 -18.37 10.59 -22.33
CA LYS A 230 -17.37 10.74 -21.25
C LYS A 230 -16.07 11.36 -21.76
N ASP A 231 -15.60 10.96 -22.92
CA ASP A 231 -14.38 11.50 -23.54
C ASP A 231 -14.57 12.98 -23.97
N ALA A 232 -15.79 13.36 -24.34
CA ALA A 232 -16.16 14.76 -24.62
C ALA A 232 -16.20 15.62 -23.33
N GLN A 233 -16.73 15.10 -22.22
CA GLN A 233 -16.75 15.81 -20.92
C GLN A 233 -15.35 15.99 -20.32
N GLY A 234 -14.44 15.05 -20.53
CA GLY A 234 -13.05 15.16 -20.06
C GLY A 234 -12.24 16.27 -20.77
N ARG A 235 -12.73 16.78 -21.90
CA ARG A 235 -12.09 17.89 -22.65
C ARG A 235 -12.52 19.29 -22.18
N THR A 236 -13.55 19.40 -21.34
CA THR A 236 -14.12 20.69 -20.89
C THR A 236 -13.79 21.06 -19.46
N SER A 237 -12.96 20.28 -18.76
CA SER A 237 -12.51 20.58 -17.38
C SER A 237 -11.12 21.22 -17.43
N PHE A 238 -11.09 22.54 -17.64
CA PHE A 238 -9.97 23.41 -17.31
C PHE A 238 -10.24 24.13 -15.99
#